data_382c656a8f73bddfaef16ebaef090d1d
#
_entry.id   382c656a8f73bddfaef16ebaef090d1d
#
_cell.length_a   1.000
_cell.length_b   1.000
_cell.length_c   1.000
_cell.angle_alpha   90.00
_cell.angle_beta   90.00
_cell.angle_gamma   90.00
#
_symmetry.space_group_name_H-M   'P 1'
#
loop_
_entity.id
_entity.type
_entity.pdbx_description
1 polymer ?
#
loop_
_entity_poly.entity_id
_entity_poly.type
_entity_poly.pdbx_seq_one_letter_code
_entity_poly.pdbx_strand_id
1 'polypeptide(L)'
;AITARSVNGEEQLTSTAIDFEVDAVGGPALMFYPRRQLSLLGEIVTFQILAEEVIDLMASEMYLDYDPTRLEIISIIQGDFFLNQENSIFIYEVNTALGKVQISTTVLDGSLPVVSGTGDLARIQVRLLQAGAAVLEFAGSETFRDQENNDITILEKINGLVEVDW
;
A
#
# COMPACT_ATOMS: atom_id res chain seq x y z
N ALA A 1 27.83 8.08 -6.33
CA ALA A 1 28.99 8.34 -5.48
C ALA A 1 28.81 9.72 -4.82
N ILE A 2 28.88 9.77 -3.52
CA ILE A 2 28.85 11.04 -2.76
C ILE A 2 30.31 11.47 -2.59
N THR A 3 30.66 12.61 -3.16
CA THR A 3 31.99 13.18 -2.99
C THR A 3 31.92 14.26 -1.90
N ALA A 4 32.60 14.04 -0.78
CA ALA A 4 32.77 15.06 0.25
C ALA A 4 34.01 15.92 -0.07
N ARG A 5 33.86 17.25 -0.06
CA ARG A 5 34.99 18.19 -0.18
C ARG A 5 35.20 18.89 1.16
N SER A 6 36.47 19.03 1.55
CA SER A 6 36.80 19.83 2.73
C SER A 6 36.63 21.33 2.44
N VAL A 7 36.47 22.12 3.51
CA VAL A 7 36.30 23.60 3.42
C VAL A 7 37.50 24.29 2.75
N ASN A 8 38.66 23.65 2.71
CA ASN A 8 39.91 24.18 2.14
C ASN A 8 40.10 23.79 0.65
N GLY A 9 39.17 23.05 0.05
CA GLY A 9 39.27 22.66 -1.36
C GLY A 9 40.20 21.48 -1.64
N GLU A 10 40.79 20.85 -0.63
CA GLU A 10 41.58 19.63 -0.79
C GLU A 10 40.63 18.41 -0.89
N GLU A 11 40.84 17.58 -1.89
CA GLU A 11 40.10 16.32 -2.01
C GLU A 11 40.55 15.34 -0.92
N GLN A 12 39.62 14.86 -0.13
CA GLN A 12 39.87 13.79 0.80
C GLN A 12 39.93 12.47 0.01
N LEU A 13 41.14 11.93 -0.16
CA LEU A 13 41.42 10.73 -0.97
C LEU A 13 40.95 9.41 -0.33
N THR A 14 40.34 9.44 0.83
CA THR A 14 39.75 8.28 1.47
C THR A 14 38.24 8.47 1.62
N SER A 15 37.47 8.06 0.63
CA SER A 15 36.04 7.82 0.80
C SER A 15 35.87 6.45 1.46
N THR A 16 35.38 6.41 2.69
CA THR A 16 34.80 5.16 3.22
C THR A 16 33.54 4.92 2.41
N ALA A 17 33.50 3.85 1.63
CA ALA A 17 32.27 3.40 1.02
C ALA A 17 31.33 3.02 2.18
N ILE A 18 30.20 3.71 2.28
CA ILE A 18 29.09 3.28 3.15
C ILE A 18 28.21 2.42 2.27
N ASP A 19 28.29 1.13 2.44
CA ASP A 19 27.32 0.20 1.89
C ASP A 19 26.07 0.31 2.79
N PHE A 20 24.97 0.70 2.21
CA PHE A 20 23.67 0.59 2.85
C PHE A 20 22.84 -0.40 2.03
N GLU A 21 22.32 -1.38 2.70
CA GLU A 21 21.33 -2.27 2.14
C GLU A 21 19.99 -1.52 2.14
N VAL A 22 19.41 -1.37 0.96
CA VAL A 22 18.00 -0.97 0.86
C VAL A 22 17.23 -2.25 1.03
N ASP A 23 16.57 -2.41 2.17
CA ASP A 23 15.62 -3.50 2.42
C ASP A 23 14.42 -3.28 1.48
N ALA A 24 14.53 -3.79 0.26
CA ALA A 24 13.46 -3.79 -0.72
C ALA A 24 12.51 -4.94 -0.36
N VAL A 25 11.22 -4.64 -0.31
CA VAL A 25 10.18 -5.65 -0.21
C VAL A 25 10.27 -6.53 -1.45
N GLY A 26 10.45 -7.84 -1.25
CA GLY A 26 10.50 -8.78 -2.37
C GLY A 26 9.11 -8.95 -2.98
N GLY A 27 8.96 -8.60 -4.26
CA GLY A 27 7.67 -8.71 -4.96
C GLY A 27 7.44 -10.06 -5.65
N PRO A 28 6.18 -10.34 -6.02
CA PRO A 28 4.97 -9.52 -5.85
C PRO A 28 4.58 -9.32 -4.39
N ALA A 29 4.32 -8.08 -3.98
CA ALA A 29 3.99 -7.76 -2.61
C ALA A 29 2.81 -6.78 -2.50
N LEU A 30 2.18 -6.76 -1.32
CA LEU A 30 1.19 -5.76 -0.93
C LEU A 30 1.69 -4.97 0.26
N MET A 31 1.51 -3.66 0.22
CA MET A 31 1.90 -2.83 1.34
C MET A 31 1.00 -1.63 1.53
N PHE A 32 0.85 -1.22 2.78
CA PHE A 32 0.35 0.11 3.09
C PHE A 32 1.47 1.15 2.98
N TYR A 33 1.16 2.31 2.41
CA TYR A 33 2.06 3.45 2.36
C TYR A 33 1.36 4.73 2.86
N PRO A 34 2.01 5.49 3.75
CA PRO A 34 3.23 5.12 4.48
C PRO A 34 2.99 3.92 5.40
N ARG A 35 4.03 3.11 5.65
CA ARG A 35 3.94 1.94 6.55
C ARG A 35 3.64 2.35 8.00
N ARG A 36 4.10 3.53 8.39
CA ARG A 36 3.91 4.11 9.72
C ARG A 36 3.66 5.60 9.63
N GLN A 37 2.67 6.06 10.37
CA GLN A 37 2.36 7.48 10.53
C GLN A 37 2.30 7.84 12.01
N LEU A 38 2.62 9.10 12.32
CA LEU A 38 2.37 9.73 13.61
C LEU A 38 1.33 10.80 13.40
N SER A 39 0.30 10.84 14.21
CA SER A 39 -0.79 11.81 14.05
C SER A 39 -1.49 12.07 15.37
N LEU A 40 -2.37 13.07 15.43
CA LEU A 40 -3.10 13.44 16.63
C LEU A 40 -4.50 12.82 16.66
N LEU A 41 -5.03 12.68 17.87
CA LEU A 41 -6.40 12.19 18.07
C LEU A 41 -7.42 13.06 17.31
N GLY A 42 -8.33 12.43 16.60
CA GLY A 42 -9.38 13.08 15.80
C GLY A 42 -8.97 13.49 14.39
N GLU A 43 -7.68 13.43 14.04
CA GLU A 43 -7.22 13.71 12.67
C GLU A 43 -7.66 12.61 11.69
N ILE A 44 -7.67 12.99 10.42
CA ILE A 44 -7.89 12.07 9.30
C ILE A 44 -6.55 11.87 8.60
N VAL A 45 -6.14 10.64 8.51
CA VAL A 45 -4.92 10.24 7.78
C VAL A 45 -5.27 9.39 6.56
N THR A 46 -4.39 9.38 5.57
CA THR A 46 -4.56 8.60 4.34
C THR A 46 -3.49 7.54 4.25
N PHE A 47 -3.90 6.31 3.96
CA PHE A 47 -3.05 5.21 3.56
C PHE A 47 -3.32 4.86 2.10
N GLN A 48 -2.26 4.62 1.35
CA GLN A 48 -2.32 3.96 0.03
C GLN A 48 -2.10 2.47 0.21
N ILE A 49 -2.76 1.66 -0.60
CA ILE A 49 -2.46 0.23 -0.74
C ILE A 49 -1.72 0.08 -2.06
N LEU A 50 -0.44 -0.27 -1.98
CA LEU A 50 0.42 -0.49 -3.13
C LEU A 50 0.52 -1.98 -3.44
N ALA A 51 0.44 -2.33 -4.72
CA ALA A 51 0.98 -3.58 -5.24
C ALA A 51 2.39 -3.31 -5.75
N GLU A 52 3.36 -4.13 -5.39
CA GLU A 52 4.74 -4.03 -5.84
C GLU A 52 5.11 -5.21 -6.72
N GLU A 53 5.79 -4.92 -7.85
CA GLU A 53 6.37 -5.90 -8.78
C GLU A 53 5.38 -6.96 -9.28
N VAL A 54 4.10 -6.61 -9.41
CA VAL A 54 3.12 -7.51 -10.03
C VAL A 54 3.28 -7.54 -11.54
N ILE A 55 2.95 -8.68 -12.15
CA ILE A 55 3.02 -8.88 -13.59
C ILE A 55 1.63 -9.26 -14.10
N ASP A 56 1.18 -8.58 -15.16
CA ASP A 56 -0.06 -8.85 -15.89
C ASP A 56 -1.30 -8.89 -15.00
N LEU A 57 -1.35 -8.02 -13.98
CA LEU A 57 -2.47 -7.94 -13.05
C LEU A 57 -3.73 -7.46 -13.77
N MET A 58 -4.80 -8.27 -13.72
CA MET A 58 -6.12 -7.97 -14.27
C MET A 58 -7.17 -7.76 -13.19
N ALA A 59 -7.08 -8.52 -12.09
CA ALA A 59 -8.03 -8.40 -10.97
C ALA A 59 -7.34 -8.55 -9.62
N SER A 60 -7.83 -7.79 -8.65
CA SER A 60 -7.41 -7.88 -7.25
C SER A 60 -8.62 -7.89 -6.33
N GLU A 61 -8.59 -8.73 -5.33
CA GLU A 61 -9.53 -8.73 -4.22
C GLU A 61 -8.74 -8.74 -2.92
N MET A 62 -8.97 -7.73 -2.10
CA MET A 62 -8.24 -7.49 -0.86
C MET A 62 -9.21 -7.48 0.31
N TYR A 63 -8.79 -8.09 1.40
CA TYR A 63 -9.52 -8.12 2.66
C TYR A 63 -8.67 -7.51 3.76
N LEU A 64 -9.25 -6.54 4.48
CA LEU A 64 -8.55 -5.82 5.54
C LEU A 64 -9.30 -5.98 6.85
N ASP A 65 -8.53 -6.07 7.92
CA ASP A 65 -9.00 -6.04 9.29
C ASP A 65 -8.51 -4.75 9.98
N TYR A 66 -9.38 -4.16 10.81
CA TYR A 66 -9.05 -3.01 11.64
C TYR A 66 -9.86 -3.00 12.94
N ASP A 67 -9.42 -2.26 13.93
CA ASP A 67 -10.19 -2.05 15.17
C ASP A 67 -11.14 -0.85 15.02
N PRO A 68 -12.47 -1.04 14.92
CA PRO A 68 -13.42 0.04 14.74
C PRO A 68 -13.58 0.92 15.98
N THR A 69 -13.02 0.53 17.13
CA THR A 69 -12.96 1.40 18.31
C THR A 69 -11.82 2.40 18.22
N ARG A 70 -10.81 2.14 17.37
CA ARG A 70 -9.61 2.98 17.19
C ARG A 70 -9.62 3.77 15.90
N LEU A 71 -10.19 3.21 14.85
CA LEU A 71 -10.24 3.78 13.51
C LEU A 71 -11.67 3.82 12.97
N GLU A 72 -12.03 4.91 12.33
CA GLU A 72 -13.23 5.03 11.51
C GLU A 72 -12.84 5.16 10.04
N ILE A 73 -13.32 4.28 9.18
CA ILE A 73 -13.14 4.41 7.73
C ILE A 73 -14.00 5.55 7.22
N ILE A 74 -13.39 6.60 6.67
CA ILE A 74 -14.07 7.79 6.13
C ILE A 74 -14.36 7.63 4.64
N SER A 75 -13.38 7.17 3.87
CA SER A 75 -13.53 6.97 2.43
C SER A 75 -12.54 5.93 1.92
N ILE A 76 -12.94 5.26 0.85
CA ILE A 76 -12.07 4.38 0.07
C ILE A 76 -12.25 4.78 -1.39
N ILE A 77 -11.16 5.09 -2.07
CA ILE A 77 -11.16 5.47 -3.48
C ILE A 77 -10.18 4.61 -4.26
N GLN A 78 -10.45 4.42 -5.54
CA GLN A 78 -9.55 3.72 -6.46
C GLN A 78 -8.20 4.44 -6.55
N GLY A 79 -7.12 3.67 -6.55
CA GLY A 79 -5.78 4.15 -6.80
C GLY A 79 -5.47 4.32 -8.29
N ASP A 80 -4.29 4.83 -8.58
CA ASP A 80 -3.91 5.22 -9.95
C ASP A 80 -3.52 4.04 -10.83
N PHE A 81 -3.26 2.86 -10.27
CA PHE A 81 -2.72 1.73 -11.01
C PHE A 81 -3.65 1.23 -12.13
N PHE A 82 -4.97 1.31 -11.91
CA PHE A 82 -5.98 0.92 -12.89
C PHE A 82 -6.69 2.12 -13.55
N LEU A 83 -6.32 3.37 -13.27
CA LEU A 83 -7.05 4.56 -13.76
C LEU A 83 -7.06 4.71 -15.28
N ASN A 84 -6.04 4.19 -15.96
CA ASN A 84 -5.95 4.27 -17.42
C ASN A 84 -6.64 3.08 -18.13
N GLN A 85 -7.32 2.23 -17.38
CA GLN A 85 -8.08 1.10 -17.91
C GLN A 85 -9.54 1.52 -18.07
N GLU A 86 -9.99 1.76 -19.30
CA GLU A 86 -11.32 2.32 -19.61
C GLU A 86 -12.51 1.49 -19.05
N ASN A 87 -12.30 0.20 -18.79
CA ASN A 87 -13.32 -0.72 -18.29
C ASN A 87 -12.94 -1.30 -16.91
N SER A 88 -12.22 -0.55 -16.07
CA SER A 88 -11.98 -0.99 -14.71
C SER A 88 -13.22 -0.78 -13.83
N ILE A 89 -13.52 -1.77 -13.02
CA ILE A 89 -14.54 -1.71 -11.96
C ILE A 89 -13.81 -1.70 -10.63
N PHE A 90 -14.18 -0.73 -9.78
CA PHE A 90 -13.72 -0.63 -8.41
C PHE A 90 -14.94 -0.65 -7.48
N ILE A 91 -14.98 -1.62 -6.58
CA ILE A 91 -16.02 -1.75 -5.56
C ILE A 91 -15.39 -2.02 -4.21
N TYR A 92 -16.07 -1.57 -3.14
CA TYR A 92 -15.66 -1.89 -1.79
C TYR A 92 -16.89 -2.04 -0.87
N GLU A 93 -16.69 -2.78 0.20
CA GLU A 93 -17.64 -2.94 1.30
C GLU A 93 -16.93 -2.74 2.64
N VAL A 94 -17.57 -2.01 3.56
CA VAL A 94 -17.08 -1.79 4.93
C VAL A 94 -18.08 -2.37 5.92
N ASN A 95 -17.64 -3.37 6.68
CA ASN A 95 -18.40 -3.90 7.82
C ASN A 95 -17.81 -3.33 9.11
N THR A 96 -18.32 -2.17 9.52
CA THR A 96 -17.85 -1.47 10.73
C THR A 96 -18.06 -2.29 12.01
N ALA A 97 -19.13 -3.10 12.08
CA ALA A 97 -19.39 -3.90 13.28
C ALA A 97 -18.34 -5.00 13.51
N LEU A 98 -17.75 -5.50 12.43
CA LEU A 98 -16.71 -6.53 12.47
C LEU A 98 -15.28 -5.97 12.26
N GLY A 99 -15.15 -4.68 11.94
CA GLY A 99 -13.86 -4.09 11.61
C GLY A 99 -13.23 -4.68 10.34
N LYS A 100 -14.07 -4.93 9.31
CA LYS A 100 -13.63 -5.56 8.07
C LYS A 100 -13.90 -4.69 6.86
N VAL A 101 -12.96 -4.71 5.91
CA VAL A 101 -13.10 -4.06 4.60
C VAL A 101 -12.79 -5.08 3.52
N GLN A 102 -13.62 -5.09 2.48
CA GLN A 102 -13.34 -5.78 1.22
C GLN A 102 -13.19 -4.75 0.12
N ILE A 103 -12.16 -4.87 -0.72
CA ILE A 103 -11.89 -3.99 -1.86
C ILE A 103 -11.62 -4.89 -3.06
N SER A 104 -12.35 -4.67 -4.15
CA SER A 104 -12.16 -5.44 -5.38
C SER A 104 -11.98 -4.50 -6.56
N THR A 105 -10.99 -4.78 -7.39
CA THR A 105 -10.74 -4.08 -8.66
C THR A 105 -10.56 -5.10 -9.76
N THR A 106 -11.18 -4.88 -10.91
CA THR A 106 -11.03 -5.73 -12.08
C THR A 106 -11.14 -4.94 -13.37
N VAL A 107 -10.48 -5.41 -14.43
CA VAL A 107 -10.66 -4.92 -15.81
C VAL A 107 -11.58 -5.90 -16.53
N LEU A 108 -12.68 -5.41 -17.11
CA LEU A 108 -13.72 -6.26 -17.71
C LEU A 108 -13.40 -6.73 -19.13
N ASP A 109 -12.50 -6.06 -19.83
CA ASP A 109 -12.18 -6.38 -21.22
C ASP A 109 -10.79 -7.00 -21.30
N GLY A 110 -10.71 -8.32 -21.46
CA GLY A 110 -9.46 -9.05 -21.61
C GLY A 110 -8.64 -8.71 -22.88
N SER A 111 -9.12 -7.81 -23.72
CA SER A 111 -8.37 -7.26 -24.86
C SER A 111 -7.58 -6.02 -24.50
N LEU A 112 -7.80 -5.44 -23.30
CA LEU A 112 -7.09 -4.27 -22.81
C LEU A 112 -5.77 -4.67 -22.14
N PRO A 113 -4.78 -3.76 -22.13
CA PRO A 113 -3.53 -4.01 -21.44
C PRO A 113 -3.77 -4.18 -19.94
N VAL A 114 -3.29 -5.28 -19.41
CA VAL A 114 -3.14 -5.52 -17.97
C VAL A 114 -2.10 -4.57 -17.37
N VAL A 115 -2.09 -4.42 -16.07
CA VAL A 115 -1.11 -3.58 -15.39
C VAL A 115 0.03 -4.42 -14.83
N SER A 116 1.26 -3.93 -15.01
CA SER A 116 2.47 -4.56 -14.47
C SER A 116 3.36 -3.52 -13.79
N GLY A 117 4.11 -3.94 -12.80
CA GLY A 117 5.02 -3.10 -12.03
C GLY A 117 4.48 -2.78 -10.65
N THR A 118 4.78 -1.58 -10.16
CA THR A 118 4.35 -1.08 -8.84
C THR A 118 3.33 0.03 -9.02
N GLY A 119 2.24 -0.04 -8.25
CA GLY A 119 1.19 0.97 -8.34
C GLY A 119 0.21 0.99 -7.17
N ASP A 120 -0.53 2.09 -7.08
CA ASP A 120 -1.53 2.36 -6.06
C ASP A 120 -2.86 1.72 -6.45
N LEU A 121 -3.31 0.72 -5.67
CA LEU A 121 -4.57 0.01 -5.89
C LEU A 121 -5.76 0.75 -5.29
N ALA A 122 -5.58 1.29 -4.09
CA ALA A 122 -6.63 1.99 -3.34
C ALA A 122 -6.05 2.98 -2.35
N ARG A 123 -6.82 4.03 -2.03
CA ARG A 123 -6.52 4.99 -0.97
C ARG A 123 -7.61 4.96 0.07
N ILE A 124 -7.23 4.79 1.33
CA ILE A 124 -8.13 4.69 2.47
C ILE A 124 -7.88 5.89 3.38
N GLN A 125 -8.95 6.65 3.67
CA GLN A 125 -8.93 7.70 4.69
C GLN A 125 -9.54 7.15 5.96
N VAL A 126 -8.83 7.32 7.06
CA VAL A 126 -9.28 6.89 8.38
C VAL A 126 -9.22 8.05 9.36
N ARG A 127 -10.24 8.15 10.23
CA ARG A 127 -10.24 9.06 11.39
C ARG A 127 -9.74 8.31 12.60
N LEU A 128 -8.92 8.98 13.40
CA LEU A 128 -8.30 8.44 14.60
C LEU A 128 -9.21 8.67 15.81
N LEU A 129 -9.69 7.59 16.41
CA LEU A 129 -10.71 7.64 17.49
C LEU A 129 -10.13 7.48 18.89
N GLN A 130 -8.95 6.87 19.04
CA GLN A 130 -8.28 6.64 20.31
C GLN A 130 -6.77 6.82 20.18
N ALA A 131 -6.14 7.34 21.26
CA ALA A 131 -4.68 7.41 21.35
C ALA A 131 -4.06 6.02 21.48
N GLY A 132 -2.79 5.92 21.04
CA GLY A 132 -2.00 4.67 20.97
C GLY A 132 -1.95 4.09 19.57
N ALA A 133 -1.42 2.87 19.45
CA ALA A 133 -1.24 2.22 18.16
C ALA A 133 -2.55 1.71 17.57
N ALA A 134 -2.78 1.98 16.28
CA ALA A 134 -3.86 1.40 15.50
C ALA A 134 -3.32 0.85 14.18
N VAL A 135 -3.81 -0.29 13.73
CA VAL A 135 -3.29 -1.03 12.58
C VAL A 135 -4.40 -1.22 11.55
N LEU A 136 -4.04 -1.10 10.28
CA LEU A 136 -4.77 -1.63 9.14
C LEU A 136 -4.02 -2.88 8.68
N GLU A 137 -4.67 -4.03 8.69
CA GLU A 137 -4.03 -5.33 8.48
C GLU A 137 -4.63 -6.05 7.28
N PHE A 138 -3.78 -6.71 6.48
CA PHE A 138 -4.24 -7.64 5.44
C PHE A 138 -4.71 -8.94 6.09
N ALA A 139 -5.95 -9.37 5.78
CA ALA A 139 -6.59 -10.52 6.42
C ALA A 139 -6.03 -11.89 5.99
N GLY A 140 -5.20 -11.93 4.95
CA GLY A 140 -4.50 -13.15 4.51
C GLY A 140 -5.26 -13.96 3.46
N SER A 141 -6.42 -13.49 3.00
CA SER A 141 -7.25 -14.16 1.99
C SER A 141 -7.33 -13.40 0.66
N GLU A 142 -6.38 -12.47 0.42
CA GLU A 142 -6.32 -11.68 -0.80
C GLU A 142 -6.07 -12.56 -2.02
N THR A 143 -6.76 -12.25 -3.13
CA THR A 143 -6.58 -12.92 -4.42
C THR A 143 -6.22 -11.92 -5.50
N PHE A 144 -5.22 -12.29 -6.29
CA PHE A 144 -4.72 -11.51 -7.43
C PHE A 144 -4.72 -12.41 -8.66
N ARG A 145 -5.22 -11.90 -9.78
CA ARG A 145 -5.39 -12.68 -11.01
C ARG A 145 -4.75 -11.98 -12.19
N ASP A 146 -4.09 -12.79 -13.03
CA ASP A 146 -3.62 -12.36 -14.34
C ASP A 146 -4.72 -12.42 -15.41
N GLN A 147 -4.36 -12.12 -16.66
CA GLN A 147 -5.29 -12.11 -17.79
C GLN A 147 -5.83 -13.51 -18.12
N GLU A 148 -5.08 -14.57 -17.87
CA GLU A 148 -5.49 -15.96 -18.06
C GLU A 148 -6.26 -16.52 -16.86
N ASN A 149 -6.54 -15.68 -15.85
CA ASN A 149 -7.18 -16.05 -14.59
C ASN A 149 -6.33 -16.99 -13.71
N ASN A 150 -5.00 -16.97 -13.86
CA ASN A 150 -4.09 -17.63 -12.94
C ASN A 150 -3.87 -16.80 -11.70
N ASP A 151 -3.50 -17.47 -10.59
CA ASP A 151 -3.14 -16.79 -9.34
C ASP A 151 -1.79 -16.09 -9.48
N ILE A 152 -1.76 -14.81 -9.13
CA ILE A 152 -0.53 -14.08 -8.83
C ILE A 152 -0.26 -14.22 -7.33
N THR A 153 0.79 -14.96 -6.99
CA THR A 153 1.14 -15.20 -5.57
C THR A 153 1.77 -13.95 -4.97
N ILE A 154 1.15 -13.40 -3.95
CA ILE A 154 1.71 -12.30 -3.15
C ILE A 154 2.66 -12.91 -2.10
N LEU A 155 3.94 -12.54 -2.17
CA LEU A 155 5.01 -13.10 -1.32
C LEU A 155 5.09 -12.40 0.03
N GLU A 156 4.90 -11.08 0.05
CA GLU A 156 4.95 -10.27 1.27
C GLU A 156 3.72 -9.37 1.42
N LYS A 157 3.34 -9.14 2.68
CA LYS A 157 2.27 -8.21 3.05
C LYS A 157 2.73 -7.34 4.20
N ILE A 158 2.65 -6.02 4.01
CA ILE A 158 3.10 -5.04 5.00
C ILE A 158 1.93 -4.19 5.45
N ASN A 159 1.56 -4.36 6.70
CA ASN A 159 0.45 -3.66 7.35
C ASN A 159 0.75 -2.17 7.54
N GLY A 160 -0.32 -1.37 7.65
CA GLY A 160 -0.26 0.05 7.98
C GLY A 160 -0.39 0.27 9.49
N LEU A 161 0.50 1.08 10.05
CA LEU A 161 0.48 1.47 11.45
C LEU A 161 0.30 2.98 11.59
N VAL A 162 -0.62 3.42 12.43
CA VAL A 162 -0.66 4.80 12.90
C VAL A 162 -0.48 4.83 14.41
N GLU A 163 0.44 5.65 14.86
CA GLU A 163 0.60 5.99 16.28
C GLU A 163 -0.09 7.31 16.54
N VAL A 164 -1.09 7.26 17.41
CA VAL A 164 -1.98 8.39 17.71
C VAL A 164 -1.57 9.00 19.05
N ASP A 165 -1.18 10.26 19.01
CA ASP A 165 -0.89 11.06 20.21
C ASP A 165 -2.11 11.93 20.59
N TRP A 166 -2.07 12.55 21.78
CA TRP A 166 -3.17 13.38 22.33
C TRP A 166 -3.19 14.79 21.74
#